data_a34437be02175cbb5d35f8b09bcaf219
#
_entry.id   a34437be02175cbb5d35f8b09bcaf219
#
_cell.length_a   1.000
_cell.length_b   1.000
_cell.length_c   1.000
_cell.angle_alpha   90.00
_cell.angle_beta   90.00
_cell.angle_gamma   90.00
#
_symmetry.space_group_name_H-M   'P 1'
#
loop_
_entity.id
_entity.type
_entity.pdbx_description
1 polymer ?
#
loop_
_entity_poly.entity_id
_entity_poly.type
_entity_poly.pdbx_seq_one_letter_code
_entity_poly.pdbx_strand_id
1 'polypeptide(L)'
;MPKALLLENIHPDAAKSLRDHGFEVETMKGALSEDELIDALDGVDLVGVRSKTNVTARVLDARPTLSAIGCFCIGTNQVDLEYAGKRGIAVFNAPYSNTRSVVELVICDIICLMRRIPAHTHHIKHGLWDKSASGSHEVRGKTLGIIGYGNIVSQL
;
A
#
# COMPACT_ATOMS: atom_id res chain seq x y z
N MET A 1 -23.55 8.16 16.52
CA MET A 1 -22.51 8.66 15.58
C MET A 1 -22.00 7.48 14.80
N PRO A 2 -21.73 7.61 13.51
CA PRO A 2 -21.13 6.52 12.75
C PRO A 2 -19.72 6.24 13.28
N LYS A 3 -19.33 4.94 13.28
CA LYS A 3 -18.04 4.49 13.78
C LYS A 3 -17.12 4.08 12.64
N ALA A 4 -15.84 4.45 12.76
CA ALA A 4 -14.79 4.04 11.84
C ALA A 4 -13.66 3.33 12.59
N LEU A 5 -13.17 2.23 12.03
CA LEU A 5 -11.99 1.52 12.49
C LEU A 5 -10.88 1.63 11.45
N LEU A 6 -9.73 2.19 11.83
CA LEU A 6 -8.55 2.30 10.97
C LEU A 6 -7.45 1.36 11.43
N LEU A 7 -7.02 0.45 10.56
CA LEU A 7 -6.03 -0.59 10.84
C LEU A 7 -4.65 -0.28 10.22
N GLU A 8 -3.67 -1.09 10.53
CA GLU A 8 -2.36 -1.13 9.87
C GLU A 8 -1.61 0.20 9.91
N ASN A 9 -1.73 0.93 11.02
CA ASN A 9 -1.02 2.19 11.22
C ASN A 9 -1.28 3.22 10.10
N ILE A 10 -2.54 3.36 9.69
CA ILE A 10 -2.99 4.41 8.77
C ILE A 10 -2.62 5.78 9.36
N HIS A 11 -2.22 6.73 8.50
CA HIS A 11 -1.72 8.03 8.95
C HIS A 11 -2.76 8.76 9.84
N PRO A 12 -2.32 9.42 10.92
CA PRO A 12 -3.24 10.09 11.85
C PRO A 12 -4.16 11.14 11.23
N ASP A 13 -3.76 11.75 10.11
CA ASP A 13 -4.59 12.72 9.39
C ASP A 13 -5.89 12.09 8.88
N ALA A 14 -5.89 10.79 8.55
CA ALA A 14 -7.12 10.10 8.15
C ALA A 14 -8.12 10.03 9.33
N ALA A 15 -7.62 9.67 10.51
CA ALA A 15 -8.44 9.65 11.72
C ALA A 15 -8.96 11.05 12.09
N LYS A 16 -8.10 12.07 11.94
CA LYS A 16 -8.49 13.46 12.16
C LYS A 16 -9.60 13.87 11.20
N SER A 17 -9.39 13.62 9.89
CA SER A 17 -10.38 13.96 8.87
C SER A 17 -11.73 13.31 9.12
N LEU A 18 -11.77 12.03 9.49
CA LEU A 18 -13.02 11.34 9.80
C LEU A 18 -13.71 11.93 11.04
N ARG A 19 -12.96 12.26 12.09
CA ARG A 19 -13.53 12.92 13.29
C ARG A 19 -14.10 14.29 12.96
N ASP A 20 -13.40 15.06 12.14
CA ASP A 20 -13.88 16.39 11.70
C ASP A 20 -15.19 16.29 10.89
N HIS A 21 -15.48 15.12 10.32
CA HIS A 21 -16.72 14.78 9.62
C HIS A 21 -17.73 13.98 10.49
N GLY A 22 -17.54 13.95 11.80
CA GLY A 22 -18.53 13.42 12.73
C GLY A 22 -18.48 11.91 12.96
N PHE A 23 -17.37 11.24 12.62
CA PHE A 23 -17.15 9.85 12.96
C PHE A 23 -16.52 9.69 14.35
N GLU A 24 -16.93 8.67 15.09
CA GLU A 24 -16.16 8.11 16.19
C GLU A 24 -15.08 7.22 15.56
N VAL A 25 -13.77 7.46 15.85
CA VAL A 25 -12.68 6.78 15.16
C VAL A 25 -11.78 6.04 16.12
N GLU A 26 -11.71 4.73 15.95
CA GLU A 26 -10.72 3.86 16.57
C GLU A 26 -9.56 3.59 15.62
N THR A 27 -8.35 3.39 16.16
CA THR A 27 -7.15 3.10 15.38
C THR A 27 -6.38 1.95 15.96
N MET A 28 -5.89 1.05 15.11
CA MET A 28 -5.06 -0.09 15.49
C MET A 28 -3.80 -0.15 14.62
N LYS A 29 -2.66 -0.50 15.22
CA LYS A 29 -1.35 -0.52 14.51
C LYS A 29 -1.14 -1.77 13.65
N GLY A 30 -1.76 -2.87 14.03
CA GLY A 30 -1.59 -4.17 13.38
C GLY A 30 -2.57 -4.44 12.25
N ALA A 31 -2.27 -5.48 11.48
CA ALA A 31 -3.27 -6.19 10.69
C ALA A 31 -4.01 -7.17 11.62
N LEU A 32 -5.24 -7.50 11.28
CA LEU A 32 -6.07 -8.45 11.99
C LEU A 32 -6.26 -9.72 11.14
N SER A 33 -6.33 -10.86 11.79
CA SER A 33 -6.88 -12.08 11.21
C SER A 33 -8.37 -11.93 10.92
N GLU A 34 -8.94 -12.85 10.16
CA GLU A 34 -10.35 -12.77 9.78
C GLU A 34 -11.29 -12.79 10.99
N ASP A 35 -11.03 -13.66 11.98
CA ASP A 35 -11.85 -13.75 13.19
C ASP A 35 -11.71 -12.49 14.06
N GLU A 36 -10.48 -11.99 14.28
CA GLU A 36 -10.24 -10.74 14.99
C GLU A 36 -10.91 -9.55 14.30
N LEU A 37 -10.89 -9.53 12.96
CA LEU A 37 -11.54 -8.47 12.18
C LEU A 37 -13.06 -8.52 12.35
N ILE A 38 -13.65 -9.72 12.29
CA ILE A 38 -15.07 -9.89 12.54
C ILE A 38 -15.44 -9.31 13.90
N ASP A 39 -14.70 -9.64 14.94
CA ASP A 39 -14.99 -9.14 16.29
C ASP A 39 -14.80 -7.62 16.40
N ALA A 40 -13.71 -7.09 15.84
CA ALA A 40 -13.39 -5.67 15.88
C ALA A 40 -14.36 -4.78 15.10
N LEU A 41 -15.08 -5.33 14.13
CA LEU A 41 -16.05 -4.61 13.31
C LEU A 41 -17.46 -4.55 13.93
N ASP A 42 -17.64 -4.97 15.18
CA ASP A 42 -18.93 -4.89 15.83
C ASP A 42 -19.39 -3.43 15.99
N GLY A 43 -20.54 -3.10 15.38
CA GLY A 43 -21.08 -1.74 15.37
C GLY A 43 -20.25 -0.71 14.58
N VAL A 44 -19.34 -1.15 13.71
CA VAL A 44 -18.53 -0.28 12.83
C VAL A 44 -19.23 -0.08 11.50
N ASP A 45 -19.27 1.17 11.03
CA ASP A 45 -19.86 1.57 9.74
C ASP A 45 -18.83 1.67 8.62
N LEU A 46 -17.58 2.04 8.94
CA LEU A 46 -16.48 2.20 8.00
C LEU A 46 -15.21 1.53 8.52
N VAL A 47 -14.55 0.72 7.67
CA VAL A 47 -13.23 0.19 7.98
C VAL A 47 -12.18 0.72 7.02
N GLY A 48 -11.04 1.14 7.56
CA GLY A 48 -9.84 1.49 6.81
C GLY A 48 -8.78 0.41 6.96
N VAL A 49 -8.33 -0.15 5.83
CA VAL A 49 -7.26 -1.16 5.77
C VAL A 49 -6.13 -0.70 4.85
N ARG A 50 -4.99 -1.38 4.93
CA ARG A 50 -3.94 -1.23 3.91
C ARG A 50 -3.82 -2.52 3.11
N SER A 51 -2.67 -3.18 3.12
CA SER A 51 -2.39 -4.32 2.23
C SER A 51 -2.35 -5.68 2.92
N LYS A 52 -2.53 -5.74 4.23
CA LYS A 52 -2.32 -6.98 5.00
C LYS A 52 -3.61 -7.59 5.55
N THR A 53 -4.61 -6.77 5.87
CA THR A 53 -5.90 -7.23 6.40
C THR A 53 -6.82 -7.58 5.25
N ASN A 54 -7.34 -8.79 5.24
CA ASN A 54 -8.27 -9.26 4.22
C ASN A 54 -9.71 -9.07 4.67
N VAL A 55 -10.50 -8.39 3.84
CA VAL A 55 -11.95 -8.22 4.02
C VAL A 55 -12.67 -9.16 3.06
N THR A 56 -12.87 -10.38 3.52
CA THR A 56 -13.47 -11.48 2.74
C THR A 56 -15.00 -11.42 2.75
N ALA A 57 -15.64 -12.23 1.91
CA ALA A 57 -17.09 -12.40 1.95
C ALA A 57 -17.59 -12.82 3.36
N ARG A 58 -16.84 -13.67 4.08
CA ARG A 58 -17.19 -14.09 5.44
C ARG A 58 -17.22 -12.91 6.42
N VAL A 59 -16.25 -12.00 6.33
CA VAL A 59 -16.23 -10.76 7.15
C VAL A 59 -17.45 -9.90 6.83
N LEU A 60 -17.72 -9.71 5.54
CA LEU A 60 -18.83 -8.89 5.07
C LEU A 60 -20.20 -9.48 5.48
N ASP A 61 -20.34 -10.81 5.45
CA ASP A 61 -21.56 -11.49 5.93
C ASP A 61 -21.77 -11.33 7.42
N ALA A 62 -20.71 -11.46 8.20
CA ALA A 62 -20.76 -11.35 9.65
C ALA A 62 -21.08 -9.92 10.13
N ARG A 63 -20.88 -8.90 9.30
CA ARG A 63 -21.02 -7.49 9.68
C ARG A 63 -21.91 -6.70 8.72
N PRO A 64 -23.24 -6.86 8.83
CA PRO A 64 -24.21 -6.22 7.92
C PRO A 64 -24.29 -4.70 8.07
N THR A 65 -23.78 -4.12 9.15
CA THR A 65 -23.75 -2.67 9.38
C THR A 65 -22.64 -1.96 8.63
N LEU A 66 -21.61 -2.71 8.17
CA LEU A 66 -20.50 -2.12 7.43
C LEU A 66 -21.01 -1.56 6.09
N SER A 67 -20.81 -0.28 5.87
CA SER A 67 -21.30 0.45 4.69
C SER A 67 -20.19 0.90 3.74
N ALA A 68 -18.95 1.04 4.27
CA ALA A 68 -17.83 1.49 3.46
C ALA A 68 -16.50 0.85 3.89
N ILE A 69 -15.62 0.65 2.89
CA ILE A 69 -14.26 0.14 3.07
C ILE A 69 -13.29 1.12 2.40
N GLY A 70 -12.32 1.62 3.15
CA GLY A 70 -11.22 2.44 2.65
C GLY A 70 -9.93 1.63 2.52
N CYS A 71 -9.45 1.38 1.31
CA CYS A 71 -8.13 0.81 1.06
C CYS A 71 -7.10 1.95 0.98
N PHE A 72 -6.37 2.20 2.08
CA PHE A 72 -5.32 3.23 2.15
C PHE A 72 -4.04 2.76 1.45
N CYS A 73 -4.20 2.28 0.22
CA CYS A 73 -3.17 1.75 -0.68
C CYS A 73 -3.68 1.77 -2.12
N ILE A 74 -2.85 1.32 -3.06
CA ILE A 74 -3.20 1.27 -4.49
C ILE A 74 -4.10 0.10 -4.80
N GLY A 75 -3.74 -1.11 -4.34
CA GLY A 75 -4.46 -2.34 -4.64
C GLY A 75 -5.73 -2.50 -3.79
N THR A 76 -6.64 -3.29 -4.32
CA THR A 76 -7.88 -3.69 -3.64
C THR A 76 -8.02 -5.20 -3.54
N ASN A 77 -6.96 -5.95 -3.84
CA ASN A 77 -6.94 -7.41 -3.87
C ASN A 77 -7.18 -8.08 -2.50
N GLN A 78 -7.08 -7.31 -1.41
CA GLN A 78 -7.41 -7.74 -0.06
C GLN A 78 -8.90 -7.64 0.26
N VAL A 79 -9.73 -7.09 -0.64
CA VAL A 79 -11.18 -6.97 -0.47
C VAL A 79 -11.91 -7.80 -1.53
N ASP A 80 -12.91 -8.55 -1.13
CA ASP A 80 -13.83 -9.21 -2.05
C ASP A 80 -14.77 -8.16 -2.67
N LEU A 81 -14.32 -7.56 -3.78
CA LEU A 81 -15.05 -6.47 -4.45
C LEU A 81 -16.39 -6.92 -5.01
N GLU A 82 -16.47 -8.15 -5.53
CA GLU A 82 -17.70 -8.67 -6.10
C GLU A 82 -18.77 -8.82 -5.00
N TYR A 83 -18.36 -9.40 -3.88
CA TYR A 83 -19.25 -9.59 -2.75
C TYR A 83 -19.65 -8.26 -2.09
N ALA A 84 -18.71 -7.34 -1.91
CA ALA A 84 -18.98 -5.99 -1.40
C ALA A 84 -19.99 -5.25 -2.29
N GLY A 85 -19.82 -5.33 -3.62
CA GLY A 85 -20.74 -4.73 -4.58
C GLY A 85 -22.16 -5.31 -4.51
N LYS A 86 -22.30 -6.64 -4.37
CA LYS A 86 -23.61 -7.29 -4.17
C LYS A 86 -24.30 -6.85 -2.89
N ARG A 87 -23.53 -6.51 -1.86
CA ARG A 87 -24.03 -6.03 -0.56
C ARG A 87 -24.26 -4.52 -0.53
N GLY A 88 -23.91 -3.78 -1.58
CA GLY A 88 -24.01 -2.32 -1.64
C GLY A 88 -22.96 -1.61 -0.78
N ILE A 89 -21.87 -2.28 -0.43
CA ILE A 89 -20.78 -1.71 0.37
C ILE A 89 -19.83 -0.96 -0.56
N ALA A 90 -19.61 0.33 -0.28
CA ALA A 90 -18.72 1.17 -1.08
C ALA A 90 -17.24 0.85 -0.76
N VAL A 91 -16.43 0.62 -1.81
CA VAL A 91 -14.99 0.38 -1.65
C VAL A 91 -14.21 1.47 -2.34
N PHE A 92 -13.32 2.13 -1.59
CA PHE A 92 -12.47 3.23 -2.06
C PHE A 92 -11.01 2.83 -1.93
N ASN A 93 -10.18 3.30 -2.86
CA ASN A 93 -8.73 3.16 -2.79
C ASN A 93 -8.02 4.46 -3.15
N ALA A 94 -6.68 4.47 -3.03
CA ALA A 94 -5.83 5.62 -3.34
C ALA A 94 -4.89 5.30 -4.52
N PRO A 95 -5.39 5.19 -5.77
CA PRO A 95 -4.67 4.58 -6.89
C PRO A 95 -3.45 5.37 -7.38
N TYR A 96 -3.31 6.63 -6.96
CA TYR A 96 -2.22 7.53 -7.43
C TYR A 96 -1.28 7.99 -6.31
N SER A 97 -1.51 7.57 -5.07
CA SER A 97 -0.86 8.14 -3.88
C SER A 97 0.66 7.98 -3.82
N ASN A 98 1.22 6.95 -4.47
CA ASN A 98 2.66 6.67 -4.46
C ASN A 98 3.29 6.61 -5.85
N THR A 99 2.58 7.03 -6.91
CA THR A 99 3.05 6.92 -8.30
C THR A 99 4.44 7.52 -8.46
N ARG A 100 4.63 8.76 -8.02
CA ARG A 100 5.90 9.47 -8.14
C ARG A 100 7.02 8.83 -7.32
N SER A 101 6.72 8.42 -6.09
CA SER A 101 7.70 7.77 -5.21
C SER A 101 8.26 6.49 -5.82
N VAL A 102 7.40 5.68 -6.45
CA VAL A 102 7.83 4.45 -7.11
C VAL A 102 8.66 4.74 -8.35
N VAL A 103 8.29 5.73 -9.17
CA VAL A 103 9.07 6.16 -10.35
C VAL A 103 10.48 6.57 -9.93
N GLU A 104 10.61 7.40 -8.92
CA GLU A 104 11.91 7.87 -8.43
C GLU A 104 12.77 6.73 -7.88
N LEU A 105 12.15 5.78 -7.16
CA LEU A 105 12.84 4.59 -6.67
C LEU A 105 13.35 3.72 -7.82
N VAL A 106 12.53 3.48 -8.85
CA VAL A 106 12.93 2.69 -10.02
C VAL A 106 14.10 3.34 -10.77
N ILE A 107 14.07 4.67 -10.96
CA ILE A 107 15.19 5.40 -11.56
C ILE A 107 16.47 5.23 -10.72
N CYS A 108 16.35 5.36 -9.41
CA CYS A 108 17.47 5.13 -8.50
C CYS A 108 18.03 3.72 -8.64
N ASP A 109 17.16 2.71 -8.63
CA ASP A 109 17.56 1.30 -8.73
C ASP A 109 18.27 0.99 -10.06
N ILE A 110 17.78 1.54 -11.17
CA ILE A 110 18.42 1.41 -12.48
C ILE A 110 19.86 1.92 -12.42
N ILE A 111 20.05 3.15 -11.90
CA ILE A 111 21.36 3.75 -11.77
C ILE A 111 22.26 2.95 -10.83
N CYS A 112 21.74 2.55 -9.68
CA CYS A 112 22.46 1.77 -8.69
C CYS A 112 22.94 0.43 -9.24
N LEU A 113 22.10 -0.28 -9.99
CA LEU A 113 22.45 -1.56 -10.62
C LEU A 113 23.48 -1.37 -11.72
N MET A 114 23.28 -0.41 -12.62
CA MET A 114 24.22 -0.13 -13.71
C MET A 114 25.58 0.31 -13.21
N ARG A 115 25.65 1.02 -12.08
CA ARG A 115 26.88 1.48 -11.44
C ARG A 115 27.43 0.52 -10.40
N ARG A 116 26.79 -0.62 -10.17
CA ARG A 116 27.17 -1.65 -9.19
C ARG A 116 27.27 -1.11 -7.76
N ILE A 117 26.48 -0.10 -7.41
CA ILE A 117 26.50 0.54 -6.08
C ILE A 117 26.33 -0.47 -4.94
N PRO A 118 25.37 -1.44 -5.00
CA PRO A 118 25.24 -2.44 -3.94
C PRO A 118 26.50 -3.28 -3.71
N ALA A 119 27.19 -3.71 -4.78
CA ALA A 119 28.42 -4.48 -4.69
C ALA A 119 29.56 -3.67 -4.05
N HIS A 120 29.75 -2.42 -4.50
CA HIS A 120 30.77 -1.53 -3.92
C HIS A 120 30.47 -1.22 -2.46
N THR A 121 29.21 -0.99 -2.11
CA THR A 121 28.79 -0.79 -0.71
C THR A 121 29.09 -2.01 0.14
N HIS A 122 28.83 -3.22 -0.37
CA HIS A 122 29.17 -4.46 0.32
C HIS A 122 30.69 -4.58 0.54
N HIS A 123 31.51 -4.32 -0.49
CA HIS A 123 32.97 -4.36 -0.37
C HIS A 123 33.47 -3.41 0.72
N ILE A 124 33.03 -2.14 0.70
CA ILE A 124 33.46 -1.13 1.68
C ILE A 124 33.08 -1.56 3.11
N LYS A 125 31.88 -2.08 3.33
CA LYS A 125 31.44 -2.58 4.64
C LYS A 125 32.31 -3.72 5.18
N HIS A 126 32.99 -4.45 4.30
CA HIS A 126 33.91 -5.53 4.66
C HIS A 126 35.41 -5.12 4.59
N GLY A 127 35.66 -3.82 4.59
CA GLY A 127 37.03 -3.27 4.58
C GLY A 127 37.75 -3.38 3.24
N LEU A 128 37.05 -3.71 2.16
CA LEU A 128 37.62 -3.83 0.82
C LEU A 128 37.39 -2.55 0.02
N TRP A 129 38.51 -1.96 -0.46
CA TRP A 129 38.45 -0.77 -1.32
C TRP A 129 38.68 -1.16 -2.78
N ASP A 130 37.62 -1.31 -3.54
CA ASP A 130 37.66 -1.60 -4.98
C ASP A 130 37.41 -0.33 -5.78
N LYS A 131 38.45 0.17 -6.47
CA LYS A 131 38.41 1.33 -7.37
C LYS A 131 38.02 0.97 -8.81
N SER A 132 37.87 -0.33 -9.10
CA SER A 132 37.62 -0.79 -10.46
C SER A 132 36.24 -0.34 -10.97
N ALA A 133 36.20 0.26 -12.14
CA ALA A 133 34.98 0.51 -12.88
C ALA A 133 34.53 -0.68 -13.74
N SER A 134 35.22 -1.83 -13.65
CA SER A 134 34.90 -3.03 -14.42
C SER A 134 33.46 -3.50 -14.15
N GLY A 135 32.68 -3.70 -15.22
CA GLY A 135 31.27 -4.11 -15.13
C GLY A 135 30.33 -2.97 -14.70
N SER A 136 30.80 -1.75 -14.49
CA SER A 136 29.96 -0.57 -14.29
C SER A 136 29.68 0.12 -15.64
N HIS A 137 28.44 0.56 -15.82
CA HIS A 137 27.99 1.20 -17.06
C HIS A 137 27.25 2.50 -16.76
N GLU A 138 27.30 3.44 -17.68
CA GLU A 138 26.40 4.60 -17.68
C GLU A 138 25.00 4.18 -18.18
N VAL A 139 23.97 4.81 -17.67
CA VAL A 139 22.59 4.62 -18.15
C VAL A 139 22.38 5.28 -19.52
N ARG A 140 23.16 6.33 -19.77
CA ARG A 140 23.11 7.09 -21.03
C ARG A 140 23.21 6.16 -22.24
N GLY A 141 22.27 6.31 -23.18
CA GLY A 141 22.21 5.54 -24.43
C GLY A 141 21.81 4.06 -24.24
N LYS A 142 21.35 3.65 -23.07
CA LYS A 142 20.81 2.31 -22.83
C LYS A 142 19.32 2.27 -23.12
N THR A 143 18.83 1.07 -23.42
CA THR A 143 17.41 0.81 -23.63
C THR A 143 16.83 0.13 -22.39
N LEU A 144 15.77 0.70 -21.84
CA LEU A 144 15.00 0.10 -20.75
C LEU A 144 13.83 -0.69 -21.33
N GLY A 145 13.80 -2.00 -21.08
CA GLY A 145 12.64 -2.83 -21.37
C GLY A 145 11.62 -2.74 -20.24
N ILE A 146 10.35 -2.55 -20.59
CA ILE A 146 9.25 -2.40 -19.63
C ILE A 146 8.19 -3.44 -19.91
N ILE A 147 7.72 -4.13 -18.87
CA ILE A 147 6.60 -5.07 -18.94
C ILE A 147 5.41 -4.44 -18.21
N GLY A 148 4.34 -4.12 -18.97
CA GLY A 148 3.20 -3.34 -18.49
C GLY A 148 3.38 -1.84 -18.69
N TYR A 149 2.28 -1.10 -18.88
CA TYR A 149 2.30 0.34 -19.11
C TYR A 149 1.11 1.01 -18.43
N GLY A 150 1.21 1.14 -17.09
CA GLY A 150 0.20 1.77 -16.25
C GLY A 150 0.64 3.16 -15.75
N ASN A 151 -0.07 3.68 -14.74
CA ASN A 151 0.15 5.03 -14.19
C ASN A 151 1.58 5.30 -13.68
N ILE A 152 2.26 4.29 -13.17
CA ILE A 152 3.64 4.42 -12.69
C ILE A 152 4.59 4.48 -13.88
N VAL A 153 4.50 3.49 -14.75
CA VAL A 153 5.45 3.29 -15.83
C VAL A 153 5.34 4.36 -16.92
N SER A 154 4.16 4.95 -17.11
CA SER A 154 3.97 6.09 -18.02
C SER A 154 4.73 7.35 -17.60
N GLN A 155 5.26 7.41 -16.38
CA GLN A 155 6.06 8.52 -15.86
C GLN A 155 7.56 8.17 -15.76
N LEU A 156 7.95 6.95 -16.08
CA LEU A 156 9.32 6.48 -16.07
C LEU A 156 10.03 6.81 -17.41
#